data_771f5dd21a89ca0a551a0adb2d8d3a0a
#
_entry.id   771f5dd21a89ca0a551a0adb2d8d3a0a
#
_cell.length_a   1.000
_cell.length_b   1.000
_cell.length_c   1.000
_cell.angle_alpha   90.00
_cell.angle_beta   90.00
_cell.angle_gamma   90.00
#
_symmetry.space_group_name_H-M   'P 1'
#
loop_
_entity.id
_entity.type
_entity.pdbx_description
1 polymer ?
#
loop_
_entity_poly.entity_id
_entity_poly.type
_entity_poly.pdbx_seq_one_letter_code
_entity_poly.pdbx_strand_id
1 'polypeptide(L)'
;MATENSPAQAGAVIEHFDKFASKGDWSRLYASADGRNYHFHVRRNRVLELLPQKLGRVLDVGCGPGVMTEAVLERGGTFDGLDLSPEMVREAKEKFGHLPGVHFAEGNIERIDAADNTYDQLICMAVIEYLKTPDQALAEMKRVLKPGGIAIITVPKRWHVSRVTVAANKPVRLLAKLLGAATADHLPRLRLQPDELDQAARRVGLIPDGGSQYHFTPVAYPLTRVAPGPTMRMNMPFEKWHAQRGAFTSFWAHGFVGRYKK
;
A
#
# COMPACT_ATOMS: atom_id res chain seq x y z
N MET A 1 13.79 21.97 7.14
CA MET A 1 12.74 21.56 8.11
C MET A 1 11.71 20.75 7.35
N ALA A 2 11.66 19.44 7.53
CA ALA A 2 10.59 18.60 7.00
C ALA A 2 9.30 18.99 7.72
N THR A 3 8.28 19.41 6.99
CA THR A 3 6.99 19.75 7.57
C THR A 3 6.22 18.46 7.82
N GLU A 4 6.12 18.05 9.08
CA GLU A 4 5.23 16.98 9.52
C GLU A 4 3.83 17.15 8.89
N ASN A 5 3.11 16.04 8.72
CA ASN A 5 1.70 16.10 8.35
C ASN A 5 0.95 16.99 9.33
N SER A 6 0.16 17.95 8.82
CA SER A 6 -0.63 18.77 9.73
C SER A 6 -1.63 17.89 10.50
N PRO A 7 -1.94 18.22 11.77
CA PRO A 7 -2.97 17.49 12.54
C PRO A 7 -4.30 17.33 11.79
N ALA A 8 -4.67 18.33 10.99
CA ALA A 8 -5.88 18.29 10.16
C ALA A 8 -5.82 17.21 9.05
N GLN A 9 -4.65 16.97 8.45
CA GLN A 9 -4.49 15.92 7.43
C GLN A 9 -4.52 14.54 8.08
N ALA A 10 -3.87 14.35 9.22
CA ALA A 10 -3.94 13.10 9.99
C ALA A 10 -5.39 12.80 10.41
N GLY A 11 -6.13 13.80 10.92
CA GLY A 11 -7.55 13.66 11.27
C GLY A 11 -8.42 13.23 10.08
N ALA A 12 -8.24 13.81 8.90
CA ALA A 12 -8.99 13.42 7.71
C ALA A 12 -8.67 11.98 7.25
N VAL A 13 -7.41 11.53 7.42
CA VAL A 13 -7.01 10.14 7.13
C VAL A 13 -7.69 9.19 8.12
N ILE A 14 -7.64 9.48 9.41
CA ILE A 14 -8.31 8.68 10.46
C ILE A 14 -9.80 8.55 10.15
N GLU A 15 -10.51 9.67 10.00
CA GLU A 15 -11.97 9.66 9.73
C GLU A 15 -12.32 8.81 8.49
N HIS A 16 -11.52 8.93 7.44
CA HIS A 16 -11.72 8.16 6.21
C HIS A 16 -11.61 6.65 6.46
N PHE A 17 -10.57 6.20 7.16
CA PHE A 17 -10.33 4.78 7.40
C PHE A 17 -11.23 4.20 8.49
N ASP A 18 -11.56 4.95 9.55
CA ASP A 18 -12.54 4.55 10.56
C ASP A 18 -13.91 4.29 9.93
N LYS A 19 -14.33 5.15 9.00
CA LYS A 19 -15.58 4.95 8.25
C LYS A 19 -15.58 3.70 7.38
N PHE A 20 -14.43 3.30 6.85
CA PHE A 20 -14.29 2.03 6.12
C PHE A 20 -14.28 0.83 7.07
N ALA A 21 -13.55 0.91 8.18
CA ALA A 21 -13.49 -0.16 9.17
C ALA A 21 -14.87 -0.45 9.77
N SER A 22 -15.61 0.59 10.19
CA SER A 22 -16.94 0.45 10.78
C SER A 22 -17.97 -0.25 9.89
N LYS A 23 -17.76 -0.27 8.58
CA LYS A 23 -18.60 -1.00 7.61
C LYS A 23 -18.14 -2.44 7.36
N GLY A 24 -17.01 -2.86 7.93
CA GLY A 24 -16.36 -4.15 7.62
C GLY A 24 -15.93 -4.30 6.16
N ASP A 25 -15.84 -3.17 5.43
CA ASP A 25 -15.59 -3.18 3.98
C ASP A 25 -14.14 -3.52 3.66
N TRP A 26 -13.18 -3.16 4.55
CA TRP A 26 -11.76 -3.32 4.27
C TRP A 26 -11.32 -4.78 4.24
N SER A 27 -11.70 -5.58 5.22
CA SER A 27 -11.44 -7.04 5.24
C SER A 27 -12.04 -7.75 4.03
N ARG A 28 -13.25 -7.35 3.59
CA ARG A 28 -13.91 -7.90 2.41
C ARG A 28 -13.14 -7.64 1.11
N LEU A 29 -12.41 -6.52 1.01
CA LEU A 29 -11.59 -6.21 -0.17
C LEU A 29 -10.46 -7.23 -0.40
N TYR A 30 -10.00 -7.88 0.67
CA TYR A 30 -8.96 -8.92 0.60
C TYR A 30 -9.52 -10.36 0.66
N ALA A 31 -10.81 -10.54 1.01
CA ALA A 31 -11.42 -11.86 1.16
C ALA A 31 -11.67 -12.57 -0.19
N SER A 32 -11.93 -11.83 -1.25
CA SER A 32 -12.16 -12.39 -2.59
C SER A 32 -11.41 -11.62 -3.68
N ALA A 33 -10.75 -12.33 -4.57
CA ALA A 33 -10.08 -11.75 -5.74
C ALA A 33 -11.09 -11.54 -6.88
N ASP A 34 -12.13 -10.73 -6.66
CA ASP A 34 -13.03 -10.32 -7.74
C ASP A 34 -12.42 -9.15 -8.56
N GLY A 35 -13.01 -8.85 -9.71
CA GLY A 35 -12.47 -7.83 -10.61
C GLY A 35 -12.44 -6.41 -10.00
N ARG A 36 -13.22 -6.12 -8.94
CA ARG A 36 -13.21 -4.84 -8.24
C ARG A 36 -12.07 -4.74 -7.25
N ASN A 37 -11.72 -5.87 -6.64
CA ASN A 37 -10.72 -5.98 -5.57
C ASN A 37 -9.36 -6.44 -6.09
N TYR A 38 -9.24 -6.76 -7.37
CA TYR A 38 -8.05 -7.31 -8.02
C TYR A 38 -6.75 -6.55 -7.67
N HIS A 39 -6.79 -5.23 -7.66
CA HIS A 39 -5.61 -4.41 -7.38
C HIS A 39 -5.07 -4.56 -5.95
N PHE A 40 -5.92 -4.87 -4.97
CA PHE A 40 -5.49 -5.15 -3.60
C PHE A 40 -4.71 -6.47 -3.54
N HIS A 41 -5.24 -7.52 -4.18
CA HIS A 41 -4.59 -8.82 -4.22
C HIS A 41 -3.26 -8.80 -4.96
N VAL A 42 -3.21 -8.14 -6.12
CA VAL A 42 -1.96 -8.03 -6.89
C VAL A 42 -0.89 -7.29 -6.10
N ARG A 43 -1.24 -6.17 -5.46
CA ARG A 43 -0.31 -5.42 -4.62
C ARG A 43 0.21 -6.27 -3.45
N ARG A 44 -0.67 -6.92 -2.70
CA ARG A 44 -0.30 -7.82 -1.61
C ARG A 44 0.65 -8.92 -2.08
N ASN A 45 0.34 -9.58 -3.18
CA ASN A 45 1.17 -10.63 -3.72
C ASN A 45 2.57 -10.13 -4.12
N ARG A 46 2.68 -8.93 -4.72
CA ARG A 46 3.98 -8.32 -5.04
C ARG A 46 4.80 -7.99 -3.79
N VAL A 47 4.17 -7.53 -2.72
CA VAL A 47 4.84 -7.35 -1.43
C VAL A 47 5.39 -8.68 -0.92
N LEU A 48 4.57 -9.74 -0.93
CA LEU A 48 4.97 -11.08 -0.49
C LEU A 48 6.09 -11.71 -1.32
N GLU A 49 6.12 -11.46 -2.63
CA GLU A 49 7.19 -11.92 -3.53
C GLU A 49 8.56 -11.28 -3.24
N LEU A 50 8.56 -10.03 -2.77
CA LEU A 50 9.79 -9.29 -2.44
C LEU A 50 10.28 -9.53 -1.00
N LEU A 51 9.42 -10.05 -0.12
CA LEU A 51 9.81 -10.45 1.23
C LEU A 51 10.64 -11.75 1.21
N PRO A 52 11.58 -11.91 2.14
CA PRO A 52 12.27 -13.19 2.33
C PRO A 52 11.32 -14.35 2.60
N GLN A 53 11.74 -15.57 2.26
CA GLN A 53 10.96 -16.79 2.55
C GLN A 53 10.87 -17.09 4.03
N LYS A 54 11.93 -16.79 4.79
CA LYS A 54 11.96 -16.89 6.25
C LYS A 54 12.01 -15.49 6.85
N LEU A 55 11.09 -15.19 7.72
CA LEU A 55 10.96 -13.88 8.35
C LEU A 55 11.39 -13.92 9.81
N GLY A 56 11.91 -12.80 10.30
CA GLY A 56 12.16 -12.54 11.72
C GLY A 56 11.02 -11.71 12.32
N ARG A 57 11.38 -10.64 13.06
CA ARG A 57 10.40 -9.70 13.61
C ARG A 57 10.01 -8.68 12.53
N VAL A 58 8.74 -8.66 12.18
CA VAL A 58 8.18 -7.82 11.11
C VAL A 58 7.35 -6.69 11.70
N LEU A 59 7.58 -5.45 11.24
CA LEU A 59 6.69 -4.33 11.48
C LEU A 59 5.89 -4.05 10.20
N ASP A 60 4.56 -4.02 10.31
CA ASP A 60 3.66 -3.55 9.25
C ASP A 60 3.08 -2.19 9.62
N VAL A 61 3.55 -1.12 8.96
CA VAL A 61 3.08 0.24 9.20
C VAL A 61 1.92 0.58 8.28
N GLY A 62 0.80 1.01 8.88
CA GLY A 62 -0.49 1.09 8.21
C GLY A 62 -1.06 -0.30 7.94
N CYS A 63 -1.03 -1.15 8.97
CA CYS A 63 -1.39 -2.57 8.87
C CYS A 63 -2.87 -2.79 8.55
N GLY A 64 -3.72 -1.76 8.72
CA GLY A 64 -5.17 -1.89 8.61
C GLY A 64 -5.70 -3.01 9.49
N PRO A 65 -6.63 -3.85 9.01
CA PRO A 65 -7.16 -4.97 9.77
C PRO A 65 -6.23 -6.20 9.79
N GLY A 66 -4.93 -6.02 9.61
CA GLY A 66 -3.92 -7.07 9.72
C GLY A 66 -3.81 -8.00 8.50
N VAL A 67 -3.97 -7.48 7.28
CA VAL A 67 -4.02 -8.29 6.04
C VAL A 67 -2.73 -9.06 5.72
N MET A 68 -1.60 -8.71 6.34
CA MET A 68 -0.31 -9.37 6.15
C MET A 68 0.01 -10.38 7.26
N THR A 69 -0.74 -10.40 8.36
CA THR A 69 -0.44 -11.16 9.58
C THR A 69 -0.24 -12.65 9.29
N GLU A 70 -1.23 -13.31 8.67
CA GLU A 70 -1.14 -14.76 8.39
C GLU A 70 0.08 -15.11 7.54
N ALA A 71 0.33 -14.34 6.48
CA ALA A 71 1.45 -14.59 5.58
C ALA A 71 2.83 -14.38 6.23
N VAL A 72 2.93 -13.54 7.26
CA VAL A 72 4.14 -13.37 8.07
C VAL A 72 4.33 -14.55 9.00
N LEU A 73 3.28 -14.99 9.70
CA LEU A 73 3.32 -16.15 10.59
C LEU A 73 3.65 -17.45 9.84
N GLU A 74 3.05 -17.68 8.66
CA GLU A 74 3.34 -18.83 7.80
C GLU A 74 4.82 -18.92 7.40
N ARG A 75 5.53 -17.79 7.37
CA ARG A 75 6.98 -17.72 7.10
C ARG A 75 7.85 -17.71 8.37
N GLY A 76 7.26 -18.04 9.52
CA GLY A 76 7.95 -18.16 10.82
C GLY A 76 8.31 -16.83 11.47
N GLY A 77 7.76 -15.70 11.01
CA GLY A 77 7.96 -14.38 11.60
C GLY A 77 7.06 -14.11 12.79
N THR A 78 7.42 -13.08 13.59
CA THR A 78 6.50 -12.40 14.52
C THR A 78 6.02 -11.10 13.89
N PHE A 79 4.84 -10.64 14.30
CA PHE A 79 4.15 -9.53 13.63
C PHE A 79 3.79 -8.42 14.61
N ASP A 80 4.32 -7.22 14.36
CA ASP A 80 3.89 -5.99 15.01
C ASP A 80 3.18 -5.12 13.96
N GLY A 81 1.89 -4.84 14.16
CA GLY A 81 1.08 -3.97 13.30
C GLY A 81 0.89 -2.59 13.91
N LEU A 82 1.15 -1.53 13.14
CA LEU A 82 0.93 -0.14 13.52
C LEU A 82 -0.05 0.50 12.54
N ASP A 83 -1.11 1.14 13.05
CA ASP A 83 -2.04 1.92 12.22
C ASP A 83 -2.44 3.21 12.93
N LEU A 84 -2.76 4.24 12.14
CA LEU A 84 -3.21 5.52 12.67
C LEU A 84 -4.69 5.50 13.07
N SER A 85 -5.50 4.57 12.48
CA SER A 85 -6.93 4.40 12.73
C SER A 85 -7.19 3.48 13.92
N PRO A 86 -7.79 3.97 15.02
CA PRO A 86 -8.17 3.14 16.17
C PRO A 86 -9.09 1.97 15.77
N GLU A 87 -10.01 2.21 14.84
CA GLU A 87 -10.97 1.19 14.38
C GLU A 87 -10.28 0.07 13.60
N MET A 88 -9.28 0.40 12.76
CA MET A 88 -8.45 -0.62 12.07
C MET A 88 -7.68 -1.47 13.06
N VAL A 89 -7.07 -0.84 14.07
CA VAL A 89 -6.34 -1.55 15.15
C VAL A 89 -7.27 -2.44 15.95
N ARG A 90 -8.50 -1.98 16.25
CA ARG A 90 -9.52 -2.77 16.93
C ARG A 90 -9.90 -4.01 16.13
N GLU A 91 -10.21 -3.85 14.84
CA GLU A 91 -10.55 -4.97 13.94
C GLU A 91 -9.39 -5.98 13.84
N ALA A 92 -8.15 -5.50 13.73
CA ALA A 92 -6.96 -6.35 13.68
C ALA A 92 -6.76 -7.13 14.98
N LYS A 93 -6.92 -6.50 16.15
CA LYS A 93 -6.83 -7.15 17.47
C LYS A 93 -7.91 -8.21 17.67
N GLU A 94 -9.15 -7.93 17.28
CA GLU A 94 -10.25 -8.89 17.35
C GLU A 94 -9.97 -10.14 16.51
N LYS A 95 -9.38 -9.94 15.33
CA LYS A 95 -9.13 -11.02 14.37
C LYS A 95 -7.88 -11.83 14.69
N PHE A 96 -6.79 -11.17 15.08
CA PHE A 96 -5.47 -11.80 15.19
C PHE A 96 -4.77 -11.61 16.53
N GLY A 97 -5.28 -10.75 17.43
CA GLY A 97 -4.61 -10.42 18.69
C GLY A 97 -4.46 -11.59 19.68
N HIS A 98 -5.19 -12.69 19.46
CA HIS A 98 -5.06 -13.92 20.23
C HIS A 98 -3.91 -14.83 19.78
N LEU A 99 -3.28 -14.53 18.62
CA LEU A 99 -2.20 -15.36 18.07
C LEU A 99 -0.85 -15.05 18.76
N PRO A 100 -0.04 -16.06 19.06
CA PRO A 100 1.27 -15.86 19.65
C PRO A 100 2.20 -15.04 18.77
N GLY A 101 2.91 -14.07 19.31
CA GLY A 101 3.87 -13.25 18.58
C GLY A 101 3.24 -12.21 17.64
N VAL A 102 1.95 -11.89 17.86
CA VAL A 102 1.22 -10.87 17.12
C VAL A 102 0.81 -9.73 18.06
N HIS A 103 1.16 -8.49 17.70
CA HIS A 103 0.81 -7.29 18.43
C HIS A 103 0.30 -6.21 17.50
N PHE A 104 -0.68 -5.42 17.95
CA PHE A 104 -1.20 -4.27 17.21
C PHE A 104 -1.24 -3.05 18.11
N ALA A 105 -0.82 -1.90 17.60
CA ALA A 105 -0.84 -0.62 18.30
C ALA A 105 -1.31 0.52 17.38
N GLU A 106 -1.93 1.51 17.99
CA GLU A 106 -2.16 2.79 17.34
C GLU A 106 -0.86 3.58 17.25
N GLY A 107 -0.60 4.24 16.13
CA GLY A 107 0.58 5.07 16.00
C GLY A 107 0.79 5.69 14.61
N ASN A 108 1.72 6.63 14.59
CA ASN A 108 2.07 7.39 13.40
C ASN A 108 3.39 6.88 12.80
N ILE A 109 3.37 6.62 11.50
CA ILE A 109 4.55 6.18 10.73
C ILE A 109 5.69 7.22 10.73
N GLU A 110 5.38 8.50 10.93
CA GLU A 110 6.37 9.58 11.03
C GLU A 110 7.03 9.66 12.42
N ARG A 111 6.52 8.86 13.40
CA ARG A 111 7.07 8.74 14.75
C ARG A 111 6.72 7.36 15.32
N ILE A 112 7.53 6.37 15.01
CA ILE A 112 7.30 4.98 15.41
C ILE A 112 7.78 4.77 16.85
N ASP A 113 6.89 4.33 17.74
CA ASP A 113 7.22 4.01 19.13
C ASP A 113 7.92 2.63 19.22
N ALA A 114 9.15 2.60 18.77
CA ALA A 114 10.03 1.44 18.86
C ALA A 114 11.49 1.88 18.96
N ALA A 115 12.32 1.08 19.61
CA ALA A 115 13.76 1.31 19.70
C ALA A 115 14.42 1.17 18.31
N ASP A 116 15.59 1.79 18.17
CA ASP A 116 16.42 1.63 16.99
C ASP A 116 16.78 0.15 16.78
N ASN A 117 16.90 -0.27 15.53
CA ASN A 117 17.36 -1.61 15.16
C ASN A 117 16.52 -2.75 15.78
N THR A 118 15.21 -2.59 15.82
CA THR A 118 14.28 -3.57 16.41
C THR A 118 13.81 -4.63 15.42
N TYR A 119 13.56 -4.25 14.16
CA TYR A 119 12.87 -5.10 13.19
C TYR A 119 13.80 -5.65 12.12
N ASP A 120 13.59 -6.91 11.75
CA ASP A 120 14.29 -7.57 10.64
C ASP A 120 13.69 -7.17 9.30
N GLN A 121 12.36 -7.03 9.24
CA GLN A 121 11.63 -6.57 8.06
C GLN A 121 10.59 -5.51 8.43
N LEU A 122 10.31 -4.63 7.46
CA LEU A 122 9.26 -3.63 7.54
C LEU A 122 8.41 -3.65 6.27
N ILE A 123 7.10 -3.60 6.43
CA ILE A 123 6.13 -3.47 5.36
C ILE A 123 5.47 -2.09 5.47
N CYS A 124 5.34 -1.39 4.33
CA CYS A 124 4.60 -0.14 4.20
C CYS A 124 3.72 -0.23 2.94
N MET A 125 2.53 -0.80 3.08
CA MET A 125 1.65 -1.10 1.96
C MET A 125 0.49 -0.11 1.86
N ALA A 126 0.55 0.81 0.87
CA ALA A 126 -0.47 1.83 0.60
C ALA A 126 -0.69 2.84 1.75
N VAL A 127 0.39 3.27 2.38
CA VAL A 127 0.36 4.23 3.49
C VAL A 127 1.07 5.52 3.14
N ILE A 128 2.30 5.42 2.61
CA ILE A 128 3.14 6.60 2.31
C ILE A 128 2.46 7.58 1.35
N GLU A 129 1.48 7.11 0.59
CA GLU A 129 0.69 7.91 -0.33
C GLU A 129 -0.22 8.94 0.34
N TYR A 130 -0.45 8.84 1.64
CA TYR A 130 -1.26 9.77 2.43
C TYR A 130 -0.43 10.84 3.16
N LEU A 131 0.89 10.78 3.02
CA LEU A 131 1.81 11.76 3.57
C LEU A 131 2.03 12.94 2.59
N LYS A 132 2.44 14.09 3.09
CA LYS A 132 2.87 15.23 2.25
C LYS A 132 4.20 14.95 1.58
N THR A 133 5.14 14.44 2.37
CA THR A 133 6.48 14.03 1.93
C THR A 133 6.81 12.67 2.57
N PRO A 134 7.62 11.83 1.91
CA PRO A 134 7.97 10.53 2.46
C PRO A 134 9.15 10.57 3.45
N ASP A 135 9.89 11.69 3.52
CA ASP A 135 11.23 11.72 4.11
C ASP A 135 11.25 11.35 5.59
N GLN A 136 10.33 11.91 6.40
CA GLN A 136 10.26 11.62 7.84
C GLN A 136 9.89 10.15 8.10
N ALA A 137 8.89 9.64 7.39
CA ALA A 137 8.46 8.24 7.52
C ALA A 137 9.58 7.28 7.09
N LEU A 138 10.28 7.57 6.00
CA LEU A 138 11.42 6.77 5.55
C LEU A 138 12.59 6.80 6.56
N ALA A 139 12.83 7.95 7.22
CA ALA A 139 13.84 8.07 8.27
C ALA A 139 13.49 7.20 9.49
N GLU A 140 12.22 7.21 9.93
CA GLU A 140 11.73 6.38 11.02
C GLU A 140 11.79 4.88 10.67
N MET A 141 11.36 4.51 9.46
CA MET A 141 11.48 3.13 8.97
C MET A 141 12.93 2.65 9.00
N LYS A 142 13.87 3.47 8.50
CA LYS A 142 15.30 3.16 8.58
C LYS A 142 15.77 3.04 10.03
N ARG A 143 15.35 3.95 10.92
CA ARG A 143 15.77 3.95 12.33
C ARG A 143 15.44 2.61 13.00
N VAL A 144 14.19 2.16 12.87
CA VAL A 144 13.69 0.95 13.55
C VAL A 144 14.15 -0.36 12.91
N LEU A 145 14.58 -0.34 11.63
CA LEU A 145 15.16 -1.52 10.98
C LEU A 145 16.54 -1.83 11.55
N LYS A 146 16.86 -3.12 11.71
CA LYS A 146 18.20 -3.62 12.01
C LYS A 146 19.17 -3.36 10.84
N PRO A 147 20.47 -3.27 11.07
CA PRO A 147 21.47 -3.32 9.99
C PRO A 147 21.25 -4.57 9.12
N GLY A 148 21.17 -4.38 7.79
CA GLY A 148 20.82 -5.46 6.86
C GLY A 148 19.32 -5.79 6.78
N GLY A 149 18.49 -5.15 7.59
CA GLY A 149 17.02 -5.30 7.55
C GLY A 149 16.42 -4.76 6.25
N ILE A 150 15.22 -5.23 5.91
CA ILE A 150 14.57 -4.98 4.62
C ILE A 150 13.26 -4.23 4.83
N ALA A 151 13.06 -3.12 4.10
CA ALA A 151 11.77 -2.46 3.95
C ALA A 151 11.15 -2.76 2.59
N ILE A 152 9.86 -3.10 2.57
CA ILE A 152 9.04 -3.21 1.35
C ILE A 152 8.01 -2.08 1.37
N ILE A 153 8.09 -1.19 0.38
CA ILE A 153 7.29 0.04 0.33
C ILE A 153 6.51 0.11 -0.97
N THR A 154 5.22 0.39 -0.90
CA THR A 154 4.40 0.57 -2.11
C THR A 154 3.99 2.02 -2.31
N VAL A 155 3.97 2.45 -3.58
CA VAL A 155 3.48 3.78 -3.98
C VAL A 155 2.64 3.69 -5.25
N PRO A 156 1.57 4.50 -5.37
CA PRO A 156 0.89 4.69 -6.63
C PRO A 156 1.78 5.56 -7.55
N LYS A 157 1.87 5.17 -8.82
CA LYS A 157 2.66 5.93 -9.80
C LYS A 157 1.95 7.22 -10.23
N ARG A 158 2.75 8.26 -10.48
CA ARG A 158 2.26 9.56 -10.97
C ARG A 158 1.77 9.44 -12.41
N TRP A 159 2.54 8.74 -13.27
CA TRP A 159 2.25 8.56 -14.68
C TRP A 159 2.00 7.09 -15.01
N HIS A 160 0.81 6.80 -15.52
CA HIS A 160 0.41 5.49 -16.05
C HIS A 160 -0.74 5.67 -17.04
N VAL A 161 -0.90 4.73 -17.98
CA VAL A 161 -1.86 4.83 -19.10
C VAL A 161 -3.30 5.10 -18.66
N SER A 162 -3.76 4.51 -17.58
CA SER A 162 -5.15 4.69 -17.15
C SER A 162 -5.47 6.13 -16.72
N ARG A 163 -4.48 6.96 -16.39
CA ARG A 163 -4.72 8.39 -16.13
C ARG A 163 -5.12 9.15 -17.39
N VAL A 164 -4.59 8.75 -18.54
CA VAL A 164 -4.98 9.33 -19.83
C VAL A 164 -6.44 9.02 -20.10
N THR A 165 -6.86 7.76 -19.85
CA THR A 165 -8.27 7.36 -20.03
C THR A 165 -9.21 8.01 -19.02
N VAL A 166 -8.78 8.18 -17.75
CA VAL A 166 -9.54 8.93 -16.73
C VAL A 166 -9.68 10.41 -17.11
N ALA A 167 -8.62 11.02 -17.66
CA ALA A 167 -8.67 12.40 -18.15
C ALA A 167 -9.60 12.56 -19.35
N ALA A 168 -9.55 11.63 -20.30
CA ALA A 168 -10.44 11.60 -21.47
C ALA A 168 -11.93 11.42 -21.08
N ASN A 169 -12.21 10.77 -19.96
CA ASN A 169 -13.57 10.56 -19.45
C ASN A 169 -14.09 11.69 -18.52
N LYS A 170 -13.38 12.83 -18.41
CA LYS A 170 -13.86 13.98 -17.63
C LYS A 170 -15.29 14.44 -18.00
N PRO A 171 -15.70 14.55 -19.28
CA PRO A 171 -17.05 14.94 -19.65
C PRO A 171 -18.10 13.95 -19.12
N VAL A 172 -17.83 12.64 -19.22
CA VAL A 172 -18.72 11.58 -18.75
C VAL A 172 -18.89 11.63 -17.23
N ARG A 173 -17.79 11.90 -16.50
CA ARG A 173 -17.84 12.07 -15.04
C ARG A 173 -18.59 13.32 -14.61
N LEU A 174 -18.43 14.42 -15.35
CA LEU A 174 -19.19 15.65 -15.10
C LEU A 174 -20.68 15.41 -15.30
N LEU A 175 -21.08 14.76 -16.38
CA LEU A 175 -22.47 14.39 -16.65
C LEU A 175 -23.01 13.47 -15.57
N ALA A 176 -22.26 12.45 -15.15
CA ALA A 176 -22.66 11.55 -14.08
C ALA A 176 -22.86 12.29 -12.72
N LYS A 177 -22.00 13.29 -12.44
CA LYS A 177 -22.16 14.16 -11.25
C LYS A 177 -23.42 15.02 -11.35
N LEU A 178 -23.72 15.58 -12.52
CA LEU A 178 -24.93 16.37 -12.77
C LEU A 178 -26.21 15.52 -12.63
N LEU A 179 -26.12 14.22 -12.91
CA LEU A 179 -27.19 13.23 -12.75
C LEU A 179 -27.27 12.63 -11.33
N GLY A 180 -26.58 13.22 -10.36
CA GLY A 180 -26.65 12.79 -8.96
C GLY A 180 -25.81 11.56 -8.60
N ALA A 181 -24.91 11.10 -9.48
CA ALA A 181 -24.00 10.02 -9.15
C ALA A 181 -23.01 10.46 -8.05
N ALA A 182 -22.96 9.71 -6.95
CA ALA A 182 -22.02 9.96 -5.88
C ALA A 182 -20.56 9.87 -6.41
N THR A 183 -19.82 10.97 -6.31
CA THR A 183 -18.37 10.97 -6.53
C THR A 183 -17.71 10.47 -5.26
N ALA A 184 -16.92 9.44 -5.35
CA ALA A 184 -16.15 8.98 -4.22
C ALA A 184 -15.22 10.12 -3.74
N ASP A 185 -15.33 10.44 -2.45
CA ASP A 185 -14.45 11.39 -1.79
C ASP A 185 -13.05 10.75 -1.72
N HIS A 186 -12.11 11.28 -2.46
CA HIS A 186 -10.76 10.77 -2.51
C HIS A 186 -9.84 11.70 -1.74
N LEU A 187 -9.24 11.18 -0.68
CA LEU A 187 -8.12 11.87 -0.02
C LEU A 187 -7.01 12.21 -1.04
N PRO A 188 -6.37 13.38 -0.92
CA PRO A 188 -5.18 13.69 -1.70
C PRO A 188 -4.12 12.60 -1.50
N ARG A 189 -3.51 12.13 -2.59
CA ARG A 189 -2.50 11.07 -2.54
C ARG A 189 -1.19 11.54 -3.15
N LEU A 190 -0.12 11.38 -2.41
CA LEU A 190 1.24 11.45 -2.93
C LEU A 190 1.42 10.36 -3.99
N ARG A 191 1.96 10.71 -5.14
CA ARG A 191 2.28 9.78 -6.22
C ARG A 191 3.71 9.99 -6.64
N LEU A 192 4.49 8.92 -6.58
CA LEU A 192 5.90 8.94 -6.91
C LEU A 192 6.20 8.01 -8.08
N GLN A 193 7.15 8.41 -8.91
CA GLN A 193 7.79 7.47 -9.82
C GLN A 193 8.78 6.60 -9.03
N PRO A 194 9.14 5.40 -9.54
CA PRO A 194 10.09 4.53 -8.87
C PRO A 194 11.40 5.22 -8.49
N ASP A 195 11.97 6.00 -9.41
CA ASP A 195 13.20 6.76 -9.21
C ASP A 195 13.08 7.86 -8.15
N GLU A 196 11.92 8.50 -8.04
CA GLU A 196 11.65 9.51 -6.99
C GLU A 196 11.60 8.86 -5.60
N LEU A 197 10.99 7.68 -5.47
CA LEU A 197 10.97 6.92 -4.23
C LEU A 197 12.39 6.44 -3.87
N ASP A 198 13.15 5.94 -4.85
CA ASP A 198 14.53 5.51 -4.66
C ASP A 198 15.43 6.66 -4.21
N GLN A 199 15.27 7.84 -4.79
CA GLN A 199 16.00 9.05 -4.37
C GLN A 199 15.62 9.46 -2.94
N ALA A 200 14.34 9.42 -2.58
CA ALA A 200 13.88 9.72 -1.22
C ALA A 200 14.47 8.71 -0.20
N ALA A 201 14.46 7.42 -0.53
CA ALA A 201 15.05 6.37 0.28
C ALA A 201 16.56 6.58 0.48
N ARG A 202 17.29 6.89 -0.59
CA ARG A 202 18.75 7.18 -0.53
C ARG A 202 19.08 8.38 0.34
N ARG A 203 18.23 9.44 0.33
CA ARG A 203 18.45 10.63 1.20
C ARG A 203 18.51 10.28 2.68
N VAL A 204 17.71 9.30 3.11
CA VAL A 204 17.72 8.84 4.51
C VAL A 204 18.69 7.67 4.76
N GLY A 205 19.38 7.17 3.72
CA GLY A 205 20.35 6.08 3.81
C GLY A 205 19.73 4.68 3.74
N LEU A 206 18.55 4.53 3.16
CA LEU A 206 18.03 3.26 2.68
C LEU A 206 18.54 3.00 1.27
N ILE A 207 19.00 1.77 0.99
CA ILE A 207 19.61 1.39 -0.28
C ILE A 207 18.58 0.60 -1.09
N PRO A 208 18.18 1.06 -2.29
CA PRO A 208 17.33 0.28 -3.19
C PRO A 208 17.96 -1.08 -3.51
N ASP A 209 17.23 -2.15 -3.28
CA ASP A 209 17.62 -3.55 -3.45
C ASP A 209 16.66 -4.33 -4.35
N GLY A 210 16.02 -3.63 -5.28
CA GLY A 210 15.09 -4.18 -6.23
C GLY A 210 13.69 -3.61 -6.10
N GLY A 211 12.80 -4.13 -6.90
CA GLY A 211 11.40 -3.72 -6.91
C GLY A 211 10.61 -4.38 -8.02
N SER A 212 9.31 -4.22 -7.97
CA SER A 212 8.37 -4.73 -8.96
C SER A 212 7.26 -3.76 -9.19
N GLN A 213 6.72 -3.79 -10.39
CA GLN A 213 5.52 -3.03 -10.72
C GLN A 213 4.28 -3.90 -10.61
N TYR A 214 3.14 -3.30 -10.35
CA TYR A 214 1.90 -4.03 -10.21
C TYR A 214 0.70 -3.29 -10.80
N HIS A 215 -0.38 -4.05 -10.98
CA HIS A 215 -1.67 -3.60 -11.49
C HIS A 215 -1.55 -3.05 -12.91
N PHE A 216 -1.19 -3.95 -13.83
CA PHE A 216 -1.18 -3.66 -15.26
C PHE A 216 -2.59 -3.84 -15.82
N THR A 217 -3.24 -2.76 -16.22
CA THR A 217 -4.58 -2.82 -16.79
C THR A 217 -4.60 -2.27 -18.22
N PRO A 218 -4.51 -3.16 -19.23
CA PRO A 218 -4.74 -2.76 -20.63
C PRO A 218 -6.19 -2.34 -20.85
N VAL A 219 -7.13 -2.90 -20.08
CA VAL A 219 -8.55 -2.54 -20.14
C VAL A 219 -8.85 -1.57 -19.00
N ALA A 220 -9.07 -0.32 -19.38
CA ALA A 220 -9.28 0.77 -18.44
C ALA A 220 -10.75 0.96 -18.03
N TYR A 221 -10.94 1.82 -17.01
CA TYR A 221 -12.25 2.38 -16.65
C TYR A 221 -12.95 3.00 -17.89
N PRO A 222 -14.28 2.81 -18.14
CA PRO A 222 -15.25 2.28 -17.17
C PRO A 222 -15.50 0.76 -17.25
N LEU A 223 -14.93 0.04 -18.21
CA LEU A 223 -15.21 -1.39 -18.42
C LEU A 223 -14.89 -2.26 -17.18
N THR A 224 -13.85 -1.91 -16.42
CA THR A 224 -13.50 -2.59 -15.16
C THR A 224 -14.60 -2.48 -14.11
N ARG A 225 -15.46 -1.45 -14.19
CA ARG A 225 -16.57 -1.26 -13.25
C ARG A 225 -17.87 -1.95 -13.73
N VAL A 226 -18.10 -1.95 -15.04
CA VAL A 226 -19.30 -2.53 -15.64
C VAL A 226 -19.21 -4.05 -15.76
N ALA A 227 -18.04 -4.57 -16.12
CA ALA A 227 -17.78 -5.99 -16.31
C ALA A 227 -16.50 -6.45 -15.56
N PRO A 228 -16.50 -6.45 -14.22
CA PRO A 228 -15.29 -6.72 -13.42
C PRO A 228 -14.71 -8.13 -13.66
N GLY A 229 -15.52 -9.15 -13.79
CA GLY A 229 -15.06 -10.53 -14.00
C GLY A 229 -14.36 -10.74 -15.36
N PRO A 230 -14.95 -10.39 -16.49
CA PRO A 230 -14.31 -10.45 -17.81
C PRO A 230 -13.03 -9.62 -17.88
N THR A 231 -13.03 -8.38 -17.36
CA THR A 231 -11.85 -7.51 -17.39
C THR A 231 -10.71 -8.06 -16.53
N MET A 232 -11.01 -8.72 -15.41
CA MET A 232 -10.01 -9.40 -14.61
C MET A 232 -9.35 -10.55 -15.39
N ARG A 233 -10.15 -11.40 -16.07
CA ARG A 233 -9.62 -12.51 -16.89
C ARG A 233 -8.71 -12.01 -18.01
N MET A 234 -8.98 -10.83 -18.57
CA MET A 234 -8.13 -10.20 -19.57
C MET A 234 -6.86 -9.60 -18.98
N ASN A 235 -6.93 -9.03 -17.77
CA ASN A 235 -5.80 -8.35 -17.13
C ASN A 235 -4.81 -9.32 -16.47
N MET A 236 -5.26 -10.48 -15.96
CA MET A 236 -4.38 -11.47 -15.29
C MET A 236 -3.20 -11.98 -16.14
N PRO A 237 -3.38 -12.37 -17.41
CA PRO A 237 -2.26 -12.77 -18.26
C PRO A 237 -1.27 -11.63 -18.47
N PHE A 238 -1.77 -10.40 -18.60
CA PHE A 238 -0.94 -9.19 -18.71
C PHE A 238 -0.12 -8.95 -17.46
N GLU A 239 -0.70 -9.10 -16.28
CA GLU A 239 0.00 -8.95 -15.01
C GLU A 239 1.19 -9.93 -14.91
N LYS A 240 0.97 -11.20 -15.25
CA LYS A 240 2.02 -12.22 -15.27
C LYS A 240 3.12 -11.93 -16.29
N TRP A 241 2.73 -11.55 -17.50
CA TRP A 241 3.65 -11.27 -18.59
C TRP A 241 4.51 -10.02 -18.31
N HIS A 242 3.92 -8.95 -17.77
CA HIS A 242 4.61 -7.72 -17.45
C HIS A 242 5.52 -7.81 -16.22
N ALA A 243 5.15 -8.61 -15.23
CA ALA A 243 6.01 -8.89 -14.09
C ALA A 243 7.39 -9.41 -14.49
N GLN A 244 7.48 -10.08 -15.63
CA GLN A 244 8.70 -10.70 -16.18
C GLN A 244 9.51 -9.77 -17.10
N ARG A 245 8.97 -8.66 -17.60
CA ARG A 245 9.56 -7.87 -18.69
C ARG A 245 10.06 -6.45 -18.35
N GLY A 246 10.04 -6.04 -17.08
CA GLY A 246 10.76 -4.84 -16.62
C GLY A 246 10.31 -3.49 -17.23
N ALA A 247 11.27 -2.62 -17.56
CA ALA A 247 11.06 -1.19 -17.82
C ALA A 247 10.14 -0.85 -19.00
N PHE A 248 10.10 -1.65 -20.05
CA PHE A 248 9.30 -1.36 -21.26
C PHE A 248 7.81 -1.28 -21.00
N THR A 249 7.33 -1.98 -19.98
CA THR A 249 5.91 -2.07 -19.62
C THR A 249 5.53 -1.16 -18.47
N SER A 250 6.50 -0.42 -17.94
CA SER A 250 6.33 0.48 -16.80
C SER A 250 5.16 1.45 -16.95
N PHE A 251 4.92 1.97 -18.15
CA PHE A 251 3.84 2.93 -18.42
C PHE A 251 2.43 2.37 -18.16
N TRP A 252 2.25 1.04 -18.22
CA TRP A 252 0.96 0.37 -17.98
C TRP A 252 0.69 0.06 -16.52
N ALA A 253 1.71 0.07 -15.67
CA ALA A 253 1.57 -0.24 -14.25
C ALA A 253 1.04 0.95 -13.46
N HIS A 254 0.06 0.71 -12.58
CA HIS A 254 -0.53 1.73 -11.70
C HIS A 254 0.31 2.00 -10.45
N GLY A 255 1.07 1.03 -9.99
CA GLY A 255 1.86 1.14 -8.78
C GLY A 255 3.23 0.46 -8.88
N PHE A 256 4.05 0.78 -7.91
CA PHE A 256 5.38 0.25 -7.73
C PHE A 256 5.56 -0.26 -6.29
N VAL A 257 6.26 -1.37 -6.14
CA VAL A 257 6.73 -1.92 -4.87
C VAL A 257 8.24 -1.87 -4.89
N GLY A 258 8.84 -1.08 -4.03
CA GLY A 258 10.28 -1.00 -3.84
C GLY A 258 10.73 -1.87 -2.68
N ARG A 259 11.89 -2.50 -2.82
CA ARG A 259 12.63 -3.20 -1.77
C ARG A 259 13.88 -2.41 -1.44
N TYR A 260 14.11 -2.17 -0.15
CA TYR A 260 15.19 -1.34 0.37
C TYR A 260 15.90 -2.05 1.50
N LYS A 261 17.23 -1.89 1.60
CA LYS A 261 18.06 -2.35 2.70
C LYS A 261 18.55 -1.19 3.57
N LYS A 262 18.66 -1.43 4.86
CA LYS A 262 19.39 -0.57 5.79
C LYS A 262 20.86 -0.89 5.78
#